data_349a4fa0cd1bc42757391fb03ee2a51d
#
_entry.id   349a4fa0cd1bc42757391fb03ee2a51d
#
_cell.length_a   1.000
_cell.length_b   1.000
_cell.length_c   1.000
_cell.angle_alpha   90.00
_cell.angle_beta   90.00
_cell.angle_gamma   90.00
#
_symmetry.space_group_name_H-M   'P 1'
#
loop_
_entity.id
_entity.type
_entity.pdbx_description
1 polymer ?
#
loop_
_entity_poly.entity_id
_entity_poly.type
_entity_poly.pdbx_seq_one_letter_code
_entity_poly.pdbx_strand_id
1 'polypeptide(L)'
;MNPELMKFVEWLLRRNIHFSVTSSLRTAVQNEACNGSKNSQHLTGDAIDIAPVDFSIGVFYSLVEGSPFEFDQLIRYRTFIHISFARGRKPRQMKLDFTDRK
;
A
#
# COMPACT_ATOMS: atom_id res chain seq x y z
N MET A 1 0.55 -12.11 7.17
CA MET A 1 0.53 -11.08 6.11
C MET A 1 0.25 -11.73 4.77
N ASN A 2 -0.44 -11.04 3.89
CA ASN A 2 -0.86 -11.55 2.57
C ASN A 2 0.36 -11.96 1.74
N PRO A 3 0.39 -13.19 1.17
CA PRO A 3 1.52 -13.65 0.35
C PRO A 3 1.80 -12.79 -0.88
N GLU A 4 0.76 -12.24 -1.53
CA GLU A 4 0.95 -11.36 -2.68
C GLU A 4 1.59 -10.03 -2.27
N LEU A 5 1.23 -9.51 -1.11
CA LEU A 5 1.86 -8.33 -0.54
C LEU A 5 3.34 -8.57 -0.28
N MET A 6 3.70 -9.72 0.26
CA MET A 6 5.10 -10.08 0.51
C MET A 6 5.89 -10.18 -0.79
N LYS A 7 5.30 -10.76 -1.84
CA LYS A 7 5.93 -10.83 -3.17
C LYS A 7 6.15 -9.44 -3.75
N PHE A 8 5.20 -8.54 -3.56
CA PHE A 8 5.32 -7.15 -4.02
C PHE A 8 6.47 -6.43 -3.33
N VAL A 9 6.58 -6.54 -2.01
CA VAL A 9 7.68 -5.94 -1.24
C VAL A 9 9.03 -6.48 -1.73
N GLU A 10 9.13 -7.79 -1.93
CA GLU A 10 10.34 -8.43 -2.45
C GLU A 10 10.70 -7.91 -3.84
N TRP A 11 9.69 -7.70 -4.70
CA TRP A 11 9.89 -7.14 -6.05
C TRP A 11 10.51 -5.74 -5.98
N LEU A 12 10.04 -4.89 -5.06
CA LEU A 12 10.64 -3.56 -4.84
C LEU A 12 12.09 -3.66 -4.38
N LEU A 13 12.37 -4.56 -3.45
CA LEU A 13 13.73 -4.75 -2.91
C LEU A 13 14.69 -5.25 -3.99
N ARG A 14 14.27 -6.17 -4.83
CA ARG A 14 15.08 -6.71 -5.92
C ARG A 14 15.43 -5.67 -6.98
N ARG A 15 14.61 -4.64 -7.12
CA ARG A 15 14.85 -3.54 -8.07
C ARG A 15 15.62 -2.39 -7.45
N ASN A 16 16.09 -2.55 -6.21
CA ASN A 16 16.81 -1.51 -5.46
C ASN A 16 15.98 -0.22 -5.34
N ILE A 17 14.66 -0.36 -5.23
CA ILE A 17 13.77 0.77 -4.99
C ILE A 17 13.76 1.03 -3.49
N HIS A 18 14.23 2.21 -3.09
CA HIS A 18 14.30 2.59 -1.68
C HIS A 18 12.98 3.15 -1.20
N PHE A 19 12.41 2.56 -0.18
CA PHE A 19 11.14 2.97 0.41
C PHE A 19 11.13 2.71 1.91
N SER A 20 10.23 3.39 2.60
CA SER A 20 9.98 3.13 4.03
C SER A 20 8.54 2.69 4.22
N VAL A 21 8.31 1.79 5.16
CA VAL A 21 6.96 1.36 5.54
C VAL A 21 6.46 2.31 6.61
N THR A 22 5.42 3.08 6.30
CA THR A 22 4.84 4.05 7.23
C THR A 22 3.70 3.45 8.05
N SER A 23 3.05 2.39 7.53
CA SER A 23 2.05 1.64 8.26
C SER A 23 1.90 0.25 7.62
N SER A 24 1.72 -0.77 8.44
CA SER A 24 1.47 -2.14 7.98
C SER A 24 0.32 -2.76 8.76
N LEU A 25 0.50 -3.94 9.35
CA LEU A 25 -0.51 -4.57 10.19
C LEU A 25 -0.81 -3.69 11.42
N ARG A 26 -2.09 -3.43 11.68
CA ARG A 26 -2.55 -2.65 12.83
C ARG A 26 -3.46 -3.48 13.72
N THR A 27 -3.41 -3.23 15.04
CA THR A 27 -4.42 -3.72 15.97
C THR A 27 -5.71 -2.90 15.80
N ALA A 28 -6.83 -3.40 16.31
CA ALA A 28 -8.09 -2.65 16.30
C ALA A 28 -7.97 -1.30 17.01
N VAL A 29 -7.23 -1.26 18.12
CA VAL A 29 -6.99 -0.01 18.88
C VAL A 29 -6.18 0.99 18.06
N GLN A 30 -5.11 0.53 17.41
CA GLN A 30 -4.29 1.39 16.56
C GLN A 30 -5.10 1.92 15.38
N ASN A 31 -5.97 1.09 14.81
CA ASN A 31 -6.81 1.49 13.69
C ASN A 31 -7.78 2.59 14.10
N GLU A 32 -8.41 2.49 15.27
CA GLU A 32 -9.29 3.52 15.81
C GLU A 32 -8.55 4.83 16.05
N ALA A 33 -7.35 4.75 16.64
CA ALA A 33 -6.52 5.92 16.91
C ALA A 33 -6.13 6.68 15.63
N CYS A 34 -6.04 5.96 14.49
CA CYS A 34 -5.75 6.54 13.18
C CYS A 34 -7.01 6.88 12.38
N ASN A 35 -8.20 6.78 12.97
CA ASN A 35 -9.49 6.95 12.29
C ASN A 35 -9.66 5.99 11.12
N GLY A 36 -9.11 4.77 11.25
CA GLY A 36 -9.21 3.76 10.21
C GLY A 36 -10.58 3.09 10.17
N SER A 37 -10.93 2.53 9.01
CA SER A 37 -12.14 1.73 8.84
C SER A 37 -12.09 0.46 9.68
N LYS A 38 -13.25 0.03 10.21
CA LYS A 38 -13.36 -1.27 10.89
C LYS A 38 -13.02 -2.45 9.99
N ASN A 39 -13.16 -2.26 8.66
CA ASN A 39 -12.86 -3.27 7.66
C ASN A 39 -11.53 -3.00 6.95
N SER A 40 -10.63 -2.23 7.58
CA SER A 40 -9.33 -1.90 7.00
C SER A 40 -8.51 -3.15 6.71
N GLN A 41 -7.92 -3.22 5.53
CA GLN A 41 -7.02 -4.29 5.14
C GLN A 41 -5.72 -4.29 5.94
N HIS A 42 -5.37 -3.19 6.61
CA HIS A 42 -4.26 -3.15 7.57
C HIS A 42 -4.51 -4.09 8.76
N LEU A 43 -5.78 -4.26 9.17
CA LEU A 43 -6.13 -5.15 10.29
C LEU A 43 -5.91 -6.63 9.95
N THR A 44 -6.03 -7.00 8.68
CA THR A 44 -5.88 -8.38 8.22
C THR A 44 -4.50 -8.69 7.68
N GLY A 45 -3.61 -7.69 7.59
CA GLY A 45 -2.29 -7.86 7.01
C GLY A 45 -2.30 -7.91 5.49
N ASP A 46 -3.34 -7.35 4.85
CA ASP A 46 -3.50 -7.33 3.41
C ASP A 46 -3.07 -5.99 2.79
N ALA A 47 -2.66 -5.02 3.60
CA ALA A 47 -2.29 -3.69 3.14
C ALA A 47 -1.08 -3.13 3.87
N ILE A 48 -0.34 -2.26 3.17
CA ILE A 48 0.72 -1.44 3.77
C ILE A 48 0.66 -0.04 3.18
N ASP A 49 1.17 0.92 3.94
CA ASP A 49 1.44 2.27 3.47
C ASP A 49 2.95 2.42 3.35
N ILE A 50 3.42 2.84 2.18
CA ILE A 50 4.86 2.97 1.89
C ILE A 50 5.15 4.33 1.28
N ALA A 51 6.33 4.86 1.61
CA ALA A 51 6.79 6.16 1.10
C ALA A 51 8.12 6.00 0.40
N PRO A 52 8.35 6.75 -0.70
CA PRO A 52 9.65 6.70 -1.39
C PRO A 52 10.73 7.38 -0.57
N VAL A 53 11.97 6.90 -0.73
CA VAL A 53 13.17 7.51 -0.16
C VAL A 53 14.02 8.00 -1.32
N ASP A 54 14.38 9.28 -1.30
CA ASP A 54 15.25 9.93 -2.29
C ASP A 54 14.66 10.12 -3.70
N PHE A 55 13.34 9.97 -3.85
CA PHE A 55 12.67 10.29 -5.11
C PHE A 55 11.20 10.66 -4.88
N SER A 56 10.54 11.18 -5.92
CA SER A 56 9.20 11.75 -5.75
C SER A 56 8.11 10.68 -5.62
N ILE A 57 7.01 11.06 -4.96
CA ILE A 57 5.83 10.20 -4.85
C ILE A 57 5.23 9.90 -6.23
N GLY A 58 5.29 10.84 -7.16
CA GLY A 58 4.78 10.63 -8.52
C GLY A 58 5.53 9.54 -9.27
N VAL A 59 6.86 9.56 -9.18
CA VAL A 59 7.71 8.51 -9.77
C VAL A 59 7.43 7.16 -9.09
N PHE A 60 7.33 7.15 -7.76
CA PHE A 60 7.06 5.94 -7.00
C PHE A 60 5.71 5.33 -7.39
N TYR A 61 4.66 6.16 -7.46
CA TYR A 61 3.33 5.72 -7.86
C TYR A 61 3.37 5.09 -9.27
N SER A 62 4.05 5.74 -10.21
CA SER A 62 4.17 5.22 -11.59
C SER A 62 4.88 3.88 -11.64
N LEU A 63 5.94 3.69 -10.84
CA LEU A 63 6.65 2.41 -10.76
C LEU A 63 5.73 1.31 -10.22
N VAL A 64 4.96 1.61 -9.18
CA VAL A 64 4.06 0.66 -8.55
C VAL A 64 2.89 0.32 -9.48
N GLU A 65 2.29 1.34 -10.10
CA GLU A 65 1.19 1.15 -11.04
C GLU A 65 1.60 0.29 -12.23
N GLY A 66 2.84 0.45 -12.71
CA GLY A 66 3.38 -0.31 -13.82
C GLY A 66 3.91 -1.70 -13.45
N SER A 67 3.84 -2.10 -12.18
CA SER A 67 4.31 -3.41 -11.73
C SER A 67 3.38 -4.53 -12.20
N PRO A 68 3.86 -5.79 -12.23
CA PRO A 68 3.06 -6.93 -12.72
C PRO A 68 2.02 -7.44 -11.71
N PHE A 69 1.76 -6.70 -10.63
CA PHE A 69 0.84 -7.14 -9.57
C PHE A 69 -0.57 -6.64 -9.78
N GLU A 70 -1.56 -7.45 -9.39
CA GLU A 70 -2.97 -7.08 -9.40
C GLU A 70 -3.38 -6.62 -8.01
N PHE A 71 -3.53 -5.32 -7.84
CA PHE A 71 -3.87 -4.72 -6.56
C PHE A 71 -5.36 -4.81 -6.29
N ASP A 72 -5.72 -4.87 -5.01
CA ASP A 72 -7.10 -4.64 -4.60
C ASP A 72 -7.36 -3.13 -4.56
N GLN A 73 -6.49 -2.38 -3.87
CA GLN A 73 -6.50 -0.92 -3.84
C GLN A 73 -5.09 -0.37 -4.03
N LEU A 74 -4.98 0.72 -4.77
CA LEU A 74 -3.76 1.50 -4.91
C LEU A 74 -4.15 2.96 -4.77
N ILE A 75 -3.78 3.58 -3.66
CA ILE A 75 -4.19 4.94 -3.32
C ILE A 75 -2.97 5.82 -3.19
N ARG A 76 -2.93 6.89 -3.98
CA ARG A 76 -1.87 7.89 -3.91
C ARG A 76 -2.25 8.98 -2.93
N TYR A 77 -1.38 9.19 -1.93
CA TYR A 77 -1.45 10.34 -1.04
C TYR A 77 -0.29 11.27 -1.35
N ARG A 78 -0.19 12.39 -0.64
CA ARG A 78 0.83 13.41 -0.89
C ARG A 78 2.25 12.89 -0.64
N THR A 79 2.45 12.09 0.40
CA THR A 79 3.79 11.66 0.85
C THR A 79 3.98 10.15 0.86
N PHE A 80 2.93 9.37 0.60
CA PHE A 80 3.00 7.92 0.62
C PHE A 80 1.91 7.33 -0.28
N ILE A 81 1.99 6.02 -0.50
CA ILE A 81 0.92 5.29 -1.16
C ILE A 81 0.40 4.20 -0.23
N HIS A 82 -0.90 3.95 -0.33
CA HIS A 82 -1.56 2.80 0.29
C HIS A 82 -1.72 1.73 -0.78
N ILE A 83 -1.29 0.52 -0.48
CA ILE A 83 -1.44 -0.61 -1.40
C ILE A 83 -1.98 -1.81 -0.65
N SER A 84 -2.97 -2.47 -1.26
CA SER A 84 -3.55 -3.68 -0.68
C SER A 84 -3.75 -4.75 -1.73
N PHE A 85 -3.88 -5.98 -1.25
CA PHE A 85 -4.09 -7.16 -2.08
C PHE A 85 -5.33 -7.91 -1.60
N ALA A 86 -6.06 -8.50 -2.52
CA ALA A 86 -7.24 -9.29 -2.19
C ALA A 86 -6.84 -10.63 -1.56
N ARG A 87 -7.70 -11.14 -0.70
CA ARG A 87 -7.52 -12.44 -0.07
C ARG A 87 -8.81 -13.24 -0.26
N GLY A 88 -8.71 -14.37 -0.96
CA GLY A 88 -9.86 -15.25 -1.18
C GLY A 88 -10.93 -14.69 -2.12
N ARG A 89 -10.62 -13.65 -2.87
CA ARG A 89 -11.52 -13.05 -3.86
C ARG A 89 -10.73 -12.37 -4.96
N LYS A 90 -11.42 -12.00 -6.03
CA LYS A 90 -10.81 -11.28 -7.16
C LYS A 90 -10.41 -9.87 -6.73
N PRO A 91 -9.19 -9.40 -7.06
CA PRO A 91 -8.76 -8.02 -6.76
C PRO A 91 -9.63 -7.00 -7.52
N ARG A 92 -9.98 -5.92 -6.84
CA ARG A 92 -10.82 -4.84 -7.40
C ARG A 92 -10.08 -3.94 -8.37
N GLN A 93 -8.75 -3.89 -8.27
CA GLN A 93 -7.88 -3.00 -9.04
C GLN A 93 -8.32 -1.53 -8.92
N MET A 94 -8.75 -1.14 -7.73
CA MET A 94 -9.24 0.20 -7.45
C MET A 94 -8.06 1.17 -7.29
N LYS A 95 -8.01 2.19 -8.15
CA LYS A 95 -6.97 3.23 -8.10
C LYS A 95 -7.60 4.55 -7.70
N LEU A 96 -7.06 5.19 -6.67
CA LEU A 96 -7.56 6.45 -6.14
C LEU A 96 -6.41 7.43 -5.97
N ASP A 97 -6.71 8.71 -6.13
CA ASP A 97 -5.74 9.78 -5.93
C ASP A 97 -6.27 10.74 -4.87
N PHE A 98 -5.63 10.75 -3.72
CA PHE A 98 -5.96 11.59 -2.58
C PHE A 98 -4.81 12.55 -2.24
N THR A 99 -4.09 13.04 -3.26
CA THR A 99 -2.97 13.96 -3.04
C THR A 99 -3.37 15.27 -2.36
N ASP A 100 -4.64 15.65 -2.43
CA ASP A 100 -5.19 16.83 -1.75
C ASP A 100 -5.57 16.55 -0.29
N ARG A 101 -5.43 15.31 0.16
CA ARG A 101 -5.75 14.88 1.52
C ARG A 101 -4.48 14.53 2.28
N LYS A 102 -4.53 14.73 3.59
CA LYS A 102 -3.41 14.39 4.48
C LYS A 102 -3.53 12.98 5.01
#